data_06e9a81a17b74145761133af73fda7b1
#
_entry.id   06e9a81a17b74145761133af73fda7b1
#
_cell.length_a   1.000
_cell.length_b   1.000
_cell.length_c   1.000
_cell.angle_alpha   90.00
_cell.angle_beta   90.00
_cell.angle_gamma   90.00
#
_symmetry.space_group_name_H-M   'P 1'
#
loop_
_entity.id
_entity.type
_entity.pdbx_description
1 polymer ?
#
loop_
_entity_poly.entity_id
_entity_poly.type
_entity_poly.pdbx_seq_one_letter_code
_entity_poly.pdbx_strand_id
1 'polypeptide(L)'
;MGRTENIDNGSSNEEKVALFRELFFGRQDVYARRFENAKSGRSGYSPECANKWKRGVCGLPHVKCGQCGNRQFAPITDEVVRAHLRGRDMDGKPFVMGVYPMQENESVRFAALDFDESSWRRDVSMVVKTVRKLGLPVALERSRSGKGAHLWFFLDADIAARTVRAALTYLLTVTLEEHPEIGLSSYDRIIPCQDTLPKGGLGNLIALPLQREPRQVGNSVFVNDDLVPLADQWAFLSSSSSVSRELRECNAENGKQKLITTGERSSPGNRGRFFFHGGGRM
;
A
#
# COMPACT_ATOMS: atom_id res chain seq x y z
N MET A 1 12.99 14.70 -7.97
CA MET A 1 13.32 14.35 -9.36
C MET A 1 11.98 14.15 -10.08
N GLY A 2 11.68 14.97 -11.08
CA GLY A 2 10.41 14.87 -11.80
C GLY A 2 10.39 13.60 -12.65
N ARG A 3 9.32 12.83 -12.57
CA ARG A 3 9.04 11.75 -13.52
C ARG A 3 8.87 12.39 -14.90
N THR A 4 9.81 12.15 -15.80
CA THR A 4 9.84 12.77 -17.14
C THR A 4 9.38 11.86 -18.26
N GLU A 5 9.03 10.61 -17.98
CA GLU A 5 8.61 9.65 -19.01
C GLU A 5 7.27 9.00 -18.65
N ASN A 6 6.32 9.06 -19.57
CA ASN A 6 5.06 8.33 -19.45
C ASN A 6 5.31 6.85 -19.73
N ILE A 7 5.39 6.05 -18.68
CA ILE A 7 5.55 4.60 -18.78
C ILE A 7 4.17 3.98 -19.02
N ASP A 8 4.06 3.14 -20.06
CA ASP A 8 2.84 2.49 -20.50
C ASP A 8 3.05 1.00 -20.84
N ASN A 9 2.06 0.37 -21.43
CA ASN A 9 2.16 -1.03 -21.86
C ASN A 9 3.26 -1.26 -22.91
N GLY A 10 3.63 -0.26 -23.71
CA GLY A 10 4.68 -0.33 -24.74
C GLY A 10 6.09 -0.11 -24.19
N SER A 11 6.23 0.46 -22.99
CA SER A 11 7.54 0.74 -22.38
C SER A 11 8.32 -0.53 -22.07
N SER A 12 9.64 -0.41 -21.94
CA SER A 12 10.55 -1.51 -21.64
C SER A 12 10.28 -2.17 -20.28
N ASN A 13 10.75 -3.39 -20.09
CA ASN A 13 10.65 -4.06 -18.80
C ASN A 13 11.49 -3.35 -17.72
N GLU A 14 12.60 -2.75 -18.11
CA GLU A 14 13.51 -2.00 -17.25
C GLU A 14 12.80 -0.76 -16.68
N GLU A 15 12.14 0.02 -17.52
CA GLU A 15 11.35 1.19 -17.10
C GLU A 15 10.20 0.80 -16.17
N LYS A 16 9.47 -0.26 -16.52
CA LYS A 16 8.38 -0.79 -15.67
C LYS A 16 8.88 -1.25 -14.30
N VAL A 17 10.02 -1.92 -14.24
CA VAL A 17 10.64 -2.37 -12.99
C VAL A 17 11.10 -1.18 -12.15
N ALA A 18 11.70 -0.16 -12.78
CA ALA A 18 12.14 1.05 -12.08
C ALA A 18 10.95 1.80 -11.47
N LEU A 19 9.89 2.03 -12.24
CA LEU A 19 8.63 2.64 -11.75
C LEU A 19 8.03 1.84 -10.59
N PHE A 20 7.97 0.53 -10.72
CA PHE A 20 7.38 -0.35 -9.72
C PHE A 20 8.17 -0.30 -8.40
N ARG A 21 9.51 -0.31 -8.47
CA ARG A 21 10.38 -0.18 -7.31
C ARG A 21 10.27 1.19 -6.64
N GLU A 22 10.08 2.25 -7.41
CA GLU A 22 9.89 3.60 -6.89
C GLU A 22 8.57 3.72 -6.10
N LEU A 23 7.47 3.25 -6.69
CA LEU A 23 6.13 3.34 -6.08
C LEU A 23 5.98 2.47 -4.85
N PHE A 24 6.45 1.23 -4.92
CA PHE A 24 6.31 0.25 -3.83
C PHE A 24 7.59 0.14 -2.99
N PHE A 25 8.23 1.29 -2.74
CA PHE A 25 9.47 1.35 -1.99
C PHE A 25 9.24 1.12 -0.49
N GLY A 26 9.70 -0.02 0.02
CA GLY A 26 9.76 -0.38 1.44
C GLY A 26 11.19 -0.75 1.84
N ARG A 27 11.32 -1.72 2.80
CA ARG A 27 12.61 -2.32 3.14
C ARG A 27 13.28 -2.86 1.88
N GLN A 28 14.54 -2.50 1.65
CA GLN A 28 15.30 -2.96 0.48
C GLN A 28 16.20 -4.17 0.80
N ASP A 29 16.47 -4.41 2.06
CA ASP A 29 17.32 -5.49 2.57
C ASP A 29 16.59 -6.82 2.72
N VAL A 30 15.25 -6.82 2.60
CA VAL A 30 14.42 -8.01 2.78
C VAL A 30 13.11 -7.90 2.00
N TYR A 31 12.68 -9.01 1.44
CA TYR A 31 11.32 -9.18 0.93
C TYR A 31 10.69 -10.46 1.48
N ALA A 32 9.37 -10.55 1.41
CA ALA A 32 8.66 -11.77 1.73
C ALA A 32 8.31 -12.52 0.44
N ARG A 33 8.51 -13.83 0.43
CA ARG A 33 8.08 -14.71 -0.66
C ARG A 33 6.81 -15.46 -0.24
N ARG A 34 5.83 -15.53 -1.14
CA ARG A 34 4.64 -16.33 -0.98
C ARG A 34 5.00 -17.83 -1.02
N PHE A 35 4.41 -18.58 -0.13
CA PHE A 35 4.51 -20.04 -0.12
C PHE A 35 3.12 -20.67 -0.10
N GLU A 36 3.01 -21.85 -0.67
CA GLU A 36 1.87 -22.74 -0.57
C GLU A 36 2.35 -24.12 -0.16
N ASN A 37 1.73 -24.68 0.85
CA ASN A 37 2.03 -26.02 1.31
C ASN A 37 0.89 -26.96 0.90
N ALA A 38 1.09 -27.71 -0.17
CA ALA A 38 0.09 -28.63 -0.72
C ALA A 38 -0.40 -29.69 0.28
N LYS A 39 0.46 -30.10 1.25
CA LYS A 39 0.09 -31.13 2.24
C LYS A 39 -0.83 -30.60 3.32
N SER A 40 -0.65 -29.35 3.75
CA SER A 40 -1.44 -28.73 4.84
C SER A 40 -2.50 -27.76 4.34
N GLY A 41 -2.54 -27.46 3.04
CA GLY A 41 -3.39 -26.41 2.47
C GLY A 41 -3.03 -24.99 2.89
N ARG A 42 -1.97 -24.80 3.70
CA ARG A 42 -1.57 -23.50 4.22
C ARG A 42 -0.84 -22.69 3.16
N SER A 43 -1.20 -21.43 3.02
CA SER A 43 -0.46 -20.46 2.24
C SER A 43 -0.16 -19.22 3.07
N GLY A 44 0.87 -18.46 2.68
CA GLY A 44 1.25 -17.25 3.39
C GLY A 44 2.51 -16.65 2.80
N TYR A 45 3.08 -15.72 3.53
CA TYR A 45 4.31 -15.04 3.18
C TYR A 45 5.35 -15.24 4.28
N SER A 46 6.59 -15.43 3.91
CA SER A 46 7.71 -15.48 4.86
C SER A 46 8.91 -14.74 4.31
N PRO A 47 9.75 -14.12 5.17
CA PRO A 47 10.96 -13.45 4.74
C PRO A 47 11.84 -14.41 3.91
N GLU A 48 12.40 -13.90 2.82
CA GLU A 48 13.39 -14.67 2.06
C GLU A 48 14.74 -14.56 2.74
N CYS A 49 15.40 -15.70 2.94
CA CYS A 49 16.62 -15.80 3.71
C CYS A 49 17.52 -16.91 3.15
N ALA A 50 18.79 -16.59 2.94
CA ALA A 50 19.77 -17.55 2.42
C ALA A 50 20.00 -18.76 3.34
N ASN A 51 19.69 -18.63 4.64
CA ASN A 51 19.79 -19.70 5.62
C ASN A 51 18.45 -20.43 5.88
N LYS A 52 17.40 -20.10 5.13
CA LYS A 52 16.08 -20.69 5.32
C LYS A 52 16.11 -22.22 5.17
N TRP A 53 15.60 -22.92 6.16
CA TRP A 53 15.56 -24.39 6.25
C TRP A 53 16.92 -25.11 6.29
N LYS A 54 18.05 -24.39 6.40
CA LYS A 54 19.34 -25.03 6.62
C LYS A 54 19.38 -25.69 8.00
N ARG A 55 19.60 -26.99 8.02
CA ARG A 55 19.69 -27.78 9.26
C ARG A 55 20.80 -27.25 10.17
N GLY A 56 20.51 -27.09 11.45
CA GLY A 56 21.45 -26.58 12.46
C GLY A 56 21.70 -25.07 12.42
N VAL A 57 21.14 -24.34 11.42
CA VAL A 57 21.31 -22.90 11.25
C VAL A 57 19.97 -22.17 11.36
N CYS A 58 18.96 -22.65 10.63
CA CYS A 58 17.63 -22.05 10.63
C CYS A 58 16.82 -22.49 11.85
N GLY A 59 16.32 -21.53 12.63
CA GLY A 59 15.51 -21.82 13.83
C GLY A 59 14.02 -22.06 13.58
N LEU A 60 13.54 -21.96 12.32
CA LEU A 60 12.15 -22.22 12.00
C LEU A 60 11.76 -23.69 12.28
N PRO A 61 10.54 -23.92 12.75
CA PRO A 61 9.45 -22.97 13.06
C PRO A 61 9.52 -22.38 14.47
N HIS A 62 10.48 -22.77 15.30
CA HIS A 62 10.52 -22.42 16.73
C HIS A 62 11.01 -20.99 16.99
N VAL A 63 11.89 -20.46 16.15
CA VAL A 63 12.42 -19.09 16.23
C VAL A 63 11.90 -18.28 15.06
N LYS A 64 11.22 -17.15 15.37
CA LYS A 64 10.75 -16.20 14.34
C LYS A 64 11.93 -15.55 13.62
N CYS A 65 11.81 -15.35 12.30
CA CYS A 65 12.88 -14.76 11.48
C CYS A 65 13.38 -13.39 12.01
N GLY A 66 12.50 -12.55 12.55
CA GLY A 66 12.88 -11.27 13.14
C GLY A 66 13.78 -11.39 14.38
N GLN A 67 13.75 -12.54 15.07
CA GLN A 67 14.54 -12.83 16.28
C GLN A 67 15.72 -13.77 16.01
N CYS A 68 15.88 -14.26 14.76
CA CYS A 68 16.90 -15.23 14.41
C CYS A 68 18.28 -14.56 14.29
N GLY A 69 19.26 -15.00 15.08
CA GLY A 69 20.64 -14.51 15.01
C GLY A 69 21.38 -14.92 13.75
N ASN A 70 20.91 -15.98 13.06
CA ASN A 70 21.53 -16.51 11.83
C ASN A 70 20.82 -16.02 10.55
N ARG A 71 19.96 -15.00 10.65
CA ARG A 71 19.24 -14.48 9.48
C ARG A 71 20.18 -13.82 8.48
N GLN A 72 20.00 -14.18 7.22
CA GLN A 72 20.67 -13.57 6.07
C GLN A 72 19.58 -13.27 5.04
N PHE A 73 18.90 -12.13 5.21
CA PHE A 73 17.81 -11.76 4.34
C PHE A 73 18.30 -11.48 2.92
N ALA A 74 17.44 -11.74 1.95
CA ALA A 74 17.69 -11.45 0.56
C ALA A 74 17.16 -10.05 0.20
N PRO A 75 18.00 -9.20 -0.43
CA PRO A 75 17.59 -7.83 -0.81
C PRO A 75 16.61 -7.85 -1.98
N ILE A 76 15.85 -6.77 -2.13
CA ILE A 76 15.02 -6.51 -3.31
C ILE A 76 15.92 -6.05 -4.46
N THR A 77 15.99 -6.86 -5.52
CA THR A 77 16.70 -6.53 -6.77
C THR A 77 15.70 -6.40 -7.91
N ASP A 78 16.13 -5.84 -9.04
CA ASP A 78 15.31 -5.78 -10.25
C ASP A 78 14.84 -7.16 -10.69
N GLU A 79 15.69 -8.20 -10.54
CA GLU A 79 15.30 -9.56 -10.89
C GLU A 79 14.21 -10.13 -9.97
N VAL A 80 14.23 -9.79 -8.70
CA VAL A 80 13.14 -10.13 -7.75
C VAL A 80 11.81 -9.52 -8.20
N VAL A 81 11.83 -8.25 -8.62
CA VAL A 81 10.63 -7.58 -9.15
C VAL A 81 10.20 -8.19 -10.50
N ARG A 82 11.15 -8.47 -11.41
CA ARG A 82 10.85 -9.17 -12.67
C ARG A 82 10.22 -10.55 -12.40
N ALA A 83 10.76 -11.32 -11.45
CA ALA A 83 10.21 -12.62 -11.06
C ALA A 83 8.76 -12.51 -10.57
N HIS A 84 8.44 -11.48 -9.76
CA HIS A 84 7.09 -11.20 -9.31
C HIS A 84 6.14 -10.88 -10.48
N LEU A 85 6.52 -9.96 -11.35
CA LEU A 85 5.71 -9.54 -12.50
C LEU A 85 5.54 -10.67 -13.54
N ARG A 86 6.56 -11.53 -13.69
CA ARG A 86 6.55 -12.73 -14.54
C ARG A 86 5.81 -13.90 -13.88
N GLY A 87 5.63 -13.88 -12.54
CA GLY A 87 4.99 -14.93 -11.75
C GLY A 87 5.87 -16.17 -11.50
N ARG A 88 7.15 -16.14 -11.92
CA ARG A 88 8.10 -17.26 -11.77
C ARG A 88 9.51 -16.73 -11.50
N ASP A 89 10.26 -17.44 -10.65
CA ASP A 89 11.69 -17.21 -10.46
C ASP A 89 12.55 -17.79 -11.62
N MET A 90 13.85 -17.69 -11.49
CA MET A 90 14.79 -18.19 -12.50
C MET A 90 14.76 -19.72 -12.66
N ASP A 91 14.36 -20.44 -11.62
CA ASP A 91 14.17 -21.90 -11.65
C ASP A 91 12.79 -22.30 -12.20
N GLY A 92 11.97 -21.34 -12.64
CA GLY A 92 10.61 -21.58 -13.12
C GLY A 92 9.56 -21.85 -12.04
N LYS A 93 9.92 -21.74 -10.74
CA LYS A 93 9.00 -21.94 -9.63
C LYS A 93 8.07 -20.74 -9.47
N PRO A 94 6.80 -20.94 -9.02
CA PRO A 94 5.87 -19.83 -8.74
C PRO A 94 6.50 -18.81 -7.80
N PHE A 95 6.36 -17.54 -8.17
CA PHE A 95 6.98 -16.45 -7.41
C PHE A 95 6.01 -15.27 -7.27
N VAL A 96 5.74 -14.91 -6.03
CA VAL A 96 5.02 -13.68 -5.65
C VAL A 96 5.74 -13.08 -4.47
N MET A 97 6.07 -11.79 -4.55
CA MET A 97 6.70 -11.07 -3.46
C MET A 97 5.69 -10.23 -2.67
N GLY A 98 5.98 -10.07 -1.40
CA GLY A 98 5.45 -9.03 -0.55
C GLY A 98 6.59 -8.14 -0.06
N VAL A 99 6.28 -6.89 0.24
CA VAL A 99 7.22 -5.91 0.74
C VAL A 99 6.85 -5.51 2.18
N TYR A 100 7.84 -5.13 2.95
CA TYR A 100 7.68 -4.52 4.27
C TYR A 100 7.74 -3.00 4.08
N PRO A 101 6.60 -2.28 4.18
CA PRO A 101 6.55 -0.84 3.89
C PRO A 101 7.41 0.00 4.82
N MET A 102 7.42 -0.36 6.13
CA MET A 102 8.13 0.41 7.15
C MET A 102 9.63 0.16 7.08
N GLN A 103 10.39 1.23 6.88
CA GLN A 103 11.84 1.24 6.87
C GLN A 103 12.40 1.20 8.31
N GLU A 104 13.71 0.99 8.48
CA GLU A 104 14.34 0.89 9.82
C GLU A 104 14.24 2.17 10.65
N ASN A 105 14.13 3.32 9.99
CA ASN A 105 13.91 4.62 10.60
C ASN A 105 12.42 4.93 10.87
N GLU A 106 11.54 3.91 10.76
CA GLU A 106 10.11 3.99 10.98
C GLU A 106 9.36 4.92 10.00
N SER A 107 10.00 5.23 8.85
CA SER A 107 9.35 5.94 7.75
C SER A 107 8.75 4.98 6.73
N VAL A 108 7.86 5.52 5.88
CA VAL A 108 7.26 4.82 4.75
C VAL A 108 7.26 5.71 3.51
N ARG A 109 7.23 5.11 2.32
CA ARG A 109 7.06 5.77 1.03
C ARG A 109 5.77 5.40 0.32
N PHE A 110 5.00 4.54 0.92
CA PHE A 110 3.61 4.26 0.57
C PHE A 110 2.87 3.72 1.78
N ALA A 111 1.54 3.80 1.72
CA ALA A 111 0.65 3.13 2.65
C ALA A 111 -0.52 2.53 1.90
N ALA A 112 -1.26 1.64 2.56
CA ALA A 112 -2.47 1.07 1.99
C ALA A 112 -3.56 0.89 3.05
N LEU A 113 -4.82 0.97 2.60
CA LEU A 113 -5.98 0.47 3.33
C LEU A 113 -6.36 -0.88 2.72
N ASP A 114 -6.53 -1.88 3.56
CA ASP A 114 -6.89 -3.25 3.18
C ASP A 114 -8.36 -3.52 3.47
N PHE A 115 -9.09 -3.98 2.46
CA PHE A 115 -10.51 -4.32 2.54
C PHE A 115 -10.72 -5.76 2.06
N ASP A 116 -11.27 -6.57 2.94
CA ASP A 116 -11.67 -7.96 2.65
C ASP A 116 -13.17 -8.13 2.95
N GLU A 117 -13.70 -9.37 2.89
CA GLU A 117 -15.08 -9.69 3.17
C GLU A 117 -16.11 -9.23 2.11
N SER A 118 -17.35 -9.63 2.28
CA SER A 118 -18.40 -9.52 1.25
C SER A 118 -18.80 -8.07 0.92
N SER A 119 -18.71 -7.15 1.87
CA SER A 119 -19.12 -5.73 1.71
C SER A 119 -18.06 -4.84 1.06
N TRP A 120 -16.87 -5.36 0.73
CA TRP A 120 -15.74 -4.56 0.30
C TRP A 120 -16.02 -3.59 -0.84
N ARG A 121 -16.85 -3.98 -1.82
CA ARG A 121 -17.18 -3.11 -2.97
C ARG A 121 -17.87 -1.83 -2.54
N ARG A 122 -18.84 -1.97 -1.64
CA ARG A 122 -19.60 -0.83 -1.10
C ARG A 122 -18.70 0.04 -0.24
N ASP A 123 -18.01 -0.56 0.69
CA ASP A 123 -17.19 0.16 1.68
C ASP A 123 -16.04 0.91 0.98
N VAL A 124 -15.30 0.26 0.08
CA VAL A 124 -14.19 0.90 -0.64
C VAL A 124 -14.68 2.01 -1.56
N SER A 125 -15.87 1.87 -2.21
CA SER A 125 -16.42 2.92 -3.06
C SER A 125 -16.75 4.19 -2.27
N MET A 126 -17.23 4.07 -1.02
CA MET A 126 -17.47 5.23 -0.17
C MET A 126 -16.17 5.89 0.28
N VAL A 127 -15.17 5.10 0.67
CA VAL A 127 -13.84 5.65 0.99
C VAL A 127 -13.23 6.38 -0.21
N VAL A 128 -13.31 5.81 -1.41
CA VAL A 128 -12.81 6.46 -2.65
C VAL A 128 -13.54 7.79 -2.90
N LYS A 129 -14.87 7.85 -2.73
CA LYS A 129 -15.63 9.10 -2.86
C LYS A 129 -15.13 10.19 -1.89
N THR A 130 -14.94 9.84 -0.61
CA THR A 130 -14.39 10.77 0.39
C THR A 130 -12.98 11.22 0.01
N VAL A 131 -12.09 10.29 -0.38
CA VAL A 131 -10.73 10.59 -0.83
C VAL A 131 -10.72 11.58 -1.97
N ARG A 132 -11.55 11.35 -3.02
CA ARG A 132 -11.67 12.26 -4.17
C ARG A 132 -12.24 13.61 -3.81
N LYS A 133 -13.24 13.65 -2.93
CA LYS A 133 -13.81 14.92 -2.42
C LYS A 133 -12.76 15.74 -1.67
N LEU A 134 -11.85 15.09 -0.96
CA LEU A 134 -10.70 15.71 -0.30
C LEU A 134 -9.57 16.09 -1.26
N GLY A 135 -9.69 15.78 -2.55
CA GLY A 135 -8.66 16.05 -3.56
C GLY A 135 -7.40 15.19 -3.43
N LEU A 136 -7.47 14.09 -2.68
CA LEU A 136 -6.32 13.22 -2.46
C LEU A 136 -6.15 12.20 -3.60
N PRO A 137 -4.94 12.02 -4.14
CA PRO A 137 -4.67 10.95 -5.10
C PRO A 137 -4.67 9.59 -4.39
N VAL A 138 -5.31 8.60 -5.03
CA VAL A 138 -5.38 7.22 -4.55
C VAL A 138 -5.41 6.25 -5.72
N ALA A 139 -4.75 5.11 -5.56
CA ALA A 139 -4.80 4.02 -6.52
C ALA A 139 -5.60 2.84 -5.94
N LEU A 140 -6.72 2.50 -6.60
CA LEU A 140 -7.58 1.41 -6.19
C LEU A 140 -7.17 0.12 -6.90
N GLU A 141 -6.79 -0.90 -6.14
CA GLU A 141 -6.45 -2.24 -6.63
C GLU A 141 -7.54 -3.25 -6.21
N ARG A 142 -7.99 -4.09 -7.13
CA ARG A 142 -8.71 -5.31 -6.76
C ARG A 142 -7.71 -6.34 -6.25
N SER A 143 -7.92 -6.88 -5.05
CA SER A 143 -6.99 -7.81 -4.41
C SER A 143 -6.76 -9.08 -5.24
N ARG A 144 -5.72 -9.82 -4.89
CA ARG A 144 -5.35 -11.10 -5.52
C ARG A 144 -6.52 -12.11 -5.58
N SER A 145 -7.31 -12.18 -4.53
CA SER A 145 -8.44 -13.12 -4.43
C SER A 145 -9.66 -12.69 -5.26
N GLY A 146 -9.73 -11.41 -5.66
CA GLY A 146 -10.91 -10.77 -6.22
C GLY A 146 -12.03 -10.51 -5.20
N LYS A 147 -11.80 -10.86 -3.92
CA LYS A 147 -12.77 -10.75 -2.83
C LYS A 147 -12.46 -9.59 -1.86
N GLY A 148 -11.61 -8.67 -2.27
CA GLY A 148 -11.19 -7.52 -1.51
C GLY A 148 -10.52 -6.47 -2.39
N ALA A 149 -10.01 -5.41 -1.77
CA ALA A 149 -9.33 -4.32 -2.44
C ALA A 149 -8.25 -3.71 -1.55
N HIS A 150 -7.26 -3.08 -2.19
CA HIS A 150 -6.32 -2.20 -1.52
C HIS A 150 -6.46 -0.80 -2.08
N LEU A 151 -6.47 0.20 -1.19
CA LEU A 151 -6.32 1.61 -1.56
C LEU A 151 -4.88 2.03 -1.27
N TRP A 152 -4.11 2.30 -2.32
CA TRP A 152 -2.70 2.66 -2.23
C TRP A 152 -2.52 4.17 -2.24
N PHE A 153 -1.70 4.67 -1.31
CA PHE A 153 -1.29 6.07 -1.18
C PHE A 153 0.22 6.14 -1.35
N PHE A 154 0.69 6.69 -2.47
CA PHE A 154 2.11 6.82 -2.78
C PHE A 154 2.67 8.13 -2.22
N LEU A 155 3.91 8.09 -1.79
CA LEU A 155 4.62 9.21 -1.19
C LEU A 155 5.90 9.49 -1.97
N ASP A 156 6.20 10.76 -2.23
CA ASP A 156 7.43 11.18 -2.93
C ASP A 156 8.63 11.33 -1.98
N ALA A 157 8.40 11.21 -0.69
CA ALA A 157 9.43 11.31 0.34
C ALA A 157 9.12 10.37 1.51
N ASP A 158 10.13 10.16 2.35
CA ASP A 158 9.98 9.43 3.60
C ASP A 158 9.12 10.21 4.59
N ILE A 159 8.02 9.59 5.05
CA ILE A 159 7.14 10.15 6.08
C ILE A 159 7.05 9.15 7.23
N ALA A 160 7.08 9.64 8.47
CA ALA A 160 6.93 8.80 9.64
C ALA A 160 5.62 7.98 9.58
N ALA A 161 5.70 6.68 9.84
CA ALA A 161 4.55 5.78 9.77
C ALA A 161 3.38 6.25 10.64
N ARG A 162 3.65 6.76 11.84
CA ARG A 162 2.64 7.33 12.75
C ARG A 162 1.84 8.46 12.11
N THR A 163 2.51 9.35 11.32
CA THR A 163 1.86 10.47 10.63
C THR A 163 0.90 9.96 9.57
N VAL A 164 1.37 9.04 8.73
CA VAL A 164 0.56 8.46 7.66
C VAL A 164 -0.64 7.70 8.25
N ARG A 165 -0.42 6.91 9.29
CA ARG A 165 -1.50 6.19 9.98
C ARG A 165 -2.54 7.12 10.59
N ALA A 166 -2.11 8.20 11.26
CA ALA A 166 -3.02 9.20 11.82
C ALA A 166 -3.89 9.84 10.72
N ALA A 167 -3.30 10.21 9.59
CA ALA A 167 -4.02 10.79 8.46
C ALA A 167 -5.03 9.80 7.83
N LEU A 168 -4.65 8.54 7.65
CA LEU A 168 -5.56 7.52 7.11
C LEU A 168 -6.66 7.13 8.10
N THR A 169 -6.38 7.15 9.41
CA THR A 169 -7.42 6.97 10.44
C THR A 169 -8.43 8.11 10.39
N TYR A 170 -7.96 9.36 10.25
CA TYR A 170 -8.83 10.52 10.08
C TYR A 170 -9.69 10.42 8.83
N LEU A 171 -9.11 10.00 7.69
CA LEU A 171 -9.84 9.75 6.45
C LEU A 171 -10.99 8.75 6.64
N LEU A 172 -10.74 7.65 7.33
CA LEU A 172 -11.78 6.65 7.65
C LEU A 172 -12.87 7.24 8.57
N THR A 173 -12.48 8.08 9.54
CA THR A 173 -13.43 8.77 10.42
C THR A 173 -14.33 9.70 9.62
N VAL A 174 -13.77 10.56 8.76
CA VAL A 174 -14.54 11.44 7.89
C VAL A 174 -15.47 10.64 6.96
N THR A 175 -14.99 9.52 6.45
CA THR A 175 -15.83 8.64 5.62
C THR A 175 -17.04 8.11 6.38
N LEU A 176 -16.87 7.68 7.63
CA LEU A 176 -17.99 7.21 8.48
C LEU A 176 -18.95 8.33 8.87
N GLU A 177 -18.45 9.55 9.07
CA GLU A 177 -19.29 10.72 9.33
C GLU A 177 -20.12 11.12 8.10
N GLU A 178 -19.55 11.02 6.89
CA GLU A 178 -20.25 11.35 5.64
C GLU A 178 -21.19 10.21 5.16
N HIS A 179 -20.88 8.97 5.53
CA HIS A 179 -21.59 7.77 5.11
C HIS A 179 -21.94 6.88 6.30
N PRO A 180 -22.83 7.33 7.20
CA PRO A 180 -23.17 6.57 8.41
C PRO A 180 -23.88 5.24 8.12
N GLU A 181 -24.38 5.04 6.88
CA GLU A 181 -24.99 3.81 6.43
C GLU A 181 -24.00 2.66 6.17
N ILE A 182 -22.68 2.94 6.12
CA ILE A 182 -21.64 1.92 6.02
C ILE A 182 -20.99 1.70 7.39
N GLY A 183 -20.78 0.45 7.75
CA GLY A 183 -20.07 0.09 8.99
C GLY A 183 -18.58 -0.17 8.78
N LEU A 184 -18.06 -0.01 7.55
CA LEU A 184 -16.71 -0.42 7.14
C LEU A 184 -16.36 -1.85 7.61
N SER A 185 -17.33 -2.75 7.56
CA SER A 185 -17.16 -4.13 8.07
C SER A 185 -16.13 -4.94 7.29
N SER A 186 -15.85 -4.54 6.06
CA SER A 186 -14.80 -5.13 5.22
C SER A 186 -13.43 -4.50 5.41
N TYR A 187 -13.31 -3.40 6.13
CA TYR A 187 -12.01 -2.80 6.44
C TYR A 187 -11.26 -3.72 7.41
N ASP A 188 -10.08 -4.20 7.00
CA ASP A 188 -9.22 -5.04 7.83
C ASP A 188 -8.18 -4.19 8.57
N ARG A 189 -7.38 -3.42 7.83
CA ARG A 189 -6.28 -2.66 8.44
C ARG A 189 -5.71 -1.53 7.59
N ILE A 190 -4.97 -0.64 8.27
CA ILE A 190 -3.99 0.27 7.64
C ILE A 190 -2.65 -0.47 7.54
N ILE A 191 -1.96 -0.33 6.43
CA ILE A 191 -0.61 -0.84 6.24
C ILE A 191 0.36 0.34 6.04
N PRO A 192 1.39 0.49 6.91
CA PRO A 192 1.72 -0.37 8.05
C PRO A 192 0.71 -0.23 9.19
N CYS A 193 0.46 -1.32 9.96
CA CYS A 193 -0.48 -1.26 11.08
C CYS A 193 0.17 -0.88 12.42
N GLN A 194 1.39 -0.45 12.44
CA GLN A 194 2.14 -0.04 13.64
C GLN A 194 2.88 1.28 13.40
N ASP A 195 3.13 2.02 14.46
CA ASP A 195 3.83 3.31 14.43
C ASP A 195 5.35 3.16 14.51
N THR A 196 5.81 2.08 15.15
CA THR A 196 7.22 1.80 15.43
C THR A 196 7.58 0.36 15.12
N LEU A 197 8.87 0.08 14.96
CA LEU A 197 9.40 -1.26 14.76
C LEU A 197 10.00 -1.80 16.07
N PRO A 198 9.61 -2.99 16.52
CA PRO A 198 10.37 -3.69 17.55
C PRO A 198 11.82 -3.93 17.08
N LYS A 199 12.77 -3.90 17.99
CA LYS A 199 14.19 -4.17 17.68
C LYS A 199 14.34 -5.46 16.87
N GLY A 200 14.88 -5.35 15.66
CA GLY A 200 15.03 -6.48 14.74
C GLY A 200 13.73 -6.95 14.06
N GLY A 201 12.61 -6.30 14.32
CA GLY A 201 11.33 -6.58 13.65
C GLY A 201 11.32 -6.13 12.20
N LEU A 202 10.44 -6.75 11.41
CA LEU A 202 10.24 -6.40 9.99
C LEU A 202 8.97 -5.57 9.78
N GLY A 203 8.08 -5.53 10.78
CA GLY A 203 6.76 -4.92 10.62
C GLY A 203 5.79 -5.80 9.83
N ASN A 204 4.68 -5.20 9.43
CA ASN A 204 3.71 -5.84 8.56
C ASN A 204 4.21 -5.85 7.12
N LEU A 205 3.81 -6.87 6.38
CA LEU A 205 4.05 -6.93 4.94
C LEU A 205 2.73 -6.76 4.18
N ILE A 206 2.84 -6.35 2.92
CA ILE A 206 1.75 -6.37 1.95
C ILE A 206 2.23 -7.07 0.68
N ALA A 207 1.35 -7.91 0.10
CA ALA A 207 1.60 -8.51 -1.21
C ALA A 207 1.52 -7.43 -2.29
N LEU A 208 2.47 -7.41 -3.21
CA LEU A 208 2.46 -6.42 -4.28
C LEU A 208 1.42 -6.76 -5.38
N PRO A 209 0.88 -5.73 -6.06
CA PRO A 209 -0.08 -5.89 -7.15
C PRO A 209 0.58 -6.42 -8.43
N LEU A 210 -0.22 -6.56 -9.48
CA LEU A 210 0.17 -7.01 -10.82
C LEU A 210 0.74 -8.42 -10.88
N GLN A 211 0.34 -9.29 -9.94
CA GLN A 211 0.69 -10.70 -9.93
C GLN A 211 0.18 -11.39 -11.20
N ARG A 212 1.04 -12.12 -11.90
CA ARG A 212 0.75 -12.64 -13.23
C ARG A 212 -0.52 -13.48 -13.34
N GLU A 213 -0.67 -14.51 -12.51
CA GLU A 213 -1.81 -15.42 -12.61
C GLU A 213 -3.14 -14.74 -12.23
N PRO A 214 -3.27 -14.03 -11.07
CA PRO A 214 -4.49 -13.30 -10.75
C PRO A 214 -4.85 -12.23 -11.78
N ARG A 215 -3.86 -11.55 -12.36
CA ARG A 215 -4.04 -10.53 -13.39
C ARG A 215 -4.74 -11.04 -14.64
N GLN A 216 -4.53 -12.30 -15.01
CA GLN A 216 -5.18 -12.91 -16.18
C GLN A 216 -6.70 -13.01 -16.04
N VAL A 217 -7.21 -13.01 -14.80
CA VAL A 217 -8.65 -13.04 -14.49
C VAL A 217 -9.14 -11.73 -13.88
N GLY A 218 -8.42 -10.63 -14.10
CA GLY A 218 -8.79 -9.28 -13.67
C GLY A 218 -8.63 -9.02 -12.17
N ASN A 219 -7.82 -9.81 -11.46
CA ASN A 219 -7.47 -9.61 -10.06
C ASN A 219 -6.01 -9.15 -9.93
N SER A 220 -5.63 -8.61 -8.77
CA SER A 220 -4.30 -8.00 -8.55
C SER A 220 -3.99 -6.92 -9.58
N VAL A 221 -4.98 -6.12 -9.93
CA VAL A 221 -4.94 -5.06 -10.95
C VAL A 221 -5.59 -3.78 -10.42
N PHE A 222 -5.12 -2.64 -10.91
CA PHE A 222 -5.76 -1.37 -10.65
C PHE A 222 -7.05 -1.26 -11.46
N VAL A 223 -8.05 -0.66 -10.82
CA VAL A 223 -9.41 -0.53 -11.35
C VAL A 223 -9.86 0.92 -11.27
N ASN A 224 -10.85 1.29 -12.08
CA ASN A 224 -11.52 2.58 -11.97
C ASN A 224 -12.54 2.57 -10.81
N ASP A 225 -13.26 3.70 -10.62
CA ASP A 225 -14.25 3.85 -9.57
C ASP A 225 -15.46 2.91 -9.70
N ASP A 226 -15.72 2.39 -10.91
CA ASP A 226 -16.73 1.36 -11.18
C ASP A 226 -16.19 -0.06 -10.99
N LEU A 227 -14.99 -0.19 -10.43
CA LEU A 227 -14.28 -1.45 -10.20
C LEU A 227 -13.96 -2.23 -11.50
N VAL A 228 -13.85 -1.54 -12.63
CA VAL A 228 -13.44 -2.14 -13.91
C VAL A 228 -11.91 -2.06 -14.05
N PRO A 229 -11.22 -3.16 -14.41
CA PRO A 229 -9.78 -3.12 -14.63
C PRO A 229 -9.37 -2.07 -15.65
N LEU A 230 -8.35 -1.28 -15.33
CA LEU A 230 -7.78 -0.30 -16.23
C LEU A 230 -7.05 -1.00 -17.39
N ALA A 231 -7.23 -0.49 -18.61
CA ALA A 231 -6.66 -1.10 -19.81
C ALA A 231 -5.12 -1.04 -19.82
N ASP A 232 -4.56 0.08 -19.35
CA ASP A 232 -3.12 0.25 -19.20
C ASP A 232 -2.76 0.52 -17.73
N GLN A 233 -2.27 -0.53 -17.08
CA GLN A 233 -1.86 -0.50 -15.66
C GLN A 233 -0.61 0.36 -15.43
N TRP A 234 0.29 0.39 -16.42
CA TRP A 234 1.54 1.11 -16.33
C TRP A 234 1.35 2.61 -16.56
N ALA A 235 0.55 2.99 -17.56
CA ALA A 235 0.17 4.38 -17.78
C ALA A 235 -0.52 4.97 -16.55
N PHE A 236 -1.41 4.19 -15.92
CA PHE A 236 -2.04 4.60 -14.66
C PHE A 236 -1.02 4.81 -13.54
N LEU A 237 -0.14 3.83 -13.29
CA LEU A 237 0.88 3.93 -12.25
C LEU A 237 1.85 5.09 -12.51
N SER A 238 2.26 5.29 -13.77
CA SER A 238 3.14 6.39 -14.18
C SER A 238 2.52 7.76 -13.90
N SER A 239 1.20 7.88 -14.09
CA SER A 239 0.45 9.12 -13.84
C SER A 239 0.04 9.30 -12.38
N SER A 240 0.26 8.31 -11.51
CA SER A 240 -0.15 8.38 -10.10
C SER A 240 0.59 9.48 -9.36
N SER A 241 -0.15 10.41 -8.78
CA SER A 241 0.37 11.50 -7.96
C SER A 241 0.66 11.04 -6.54
N SER A 242 1.51 11.78 -5.83
CA SER A 242 1.84 11.54 -4.42
C SER A 242 0.98 12.40 -3.49
N VAL A 243 0.73 11.88 -2.29
CA VAL A 243 -0.01 12.57 -1.20
C VAL A 243 0.90 13.15 -0.12
N SER A 244 2.20 13.26 -0.36
CA SER A 244 3.17 13.59 0.70
C SER A 244 2.98 14.96 1.33
N ARG A 245 2.55 15.94 0.54
CA ARG A 245 2.33 17.30 1.03
C ARG A 245 1.15 17.34 1.99
N GLU A 246 0.04 16.77 1.57
CA GLU A 246 -1.23 16.75 2.31
C GLU A 246 -1.08 16.01 3.64
N LEU A 247 -0.32 14.91 3.65
CA LEU A 247 -0.05 14.14 4.86
C LEU A 247 0.88 14.85 5.84
N ARG A 248 1.81 15.70 5.36
CA ARG A 248 2.68 16.50 6.25
C ARG A 248 1.90 17.64 6.91
N GLU A 249 0.99 18.26 6.19
CA GLU A 249 0.19 19.38 6.68
C GLU A 249 -0.78 18.93 7.78
N CYS A 250 -1.29 17.70 7.75
CA CYS A 250 -2.09 17.10 8.83
C CYS A 250 -1.39 17.05 10.19
N ASN A 251 -0.06 17.10 10.23
CA ASN A 251 0.70 16.95 11.47
C ASN A 251 1.18 18.27 12.07
N ALA A 252 1.09 19.38 11.35
CA ALA A 252 1.65 20.67 11.75
C ALA A 252 0.79 21.47 12.73
N GLU A 253 -0.49 21.15 12.89
CA GLU A 253 -1.40 21.84 13.79
C GLU A 253 -1.83 20.95 14.96
N ASN A 254 -1.04 20.91 16.02
CA ASN A 254 -1.37 20.51 17.41
C ASN A 254 -2.79 19.94 17.60
N GLY A 255 -3.02 18.66 17.26
CA GLY A 255 -4.21 17.90 17.67
C GLY A 255 -5.55 18.34 17.05
N LYS A 256 -5.58 19.32 16.16
CA LYS A 256 -6.75 19.66 15.32
C LYS A 256 -6.48 19.20 13.89
N GLN A 257 -6.96 18.01 13.58
CA GLN A 257 -6.87 17.43 12.24
C GLN A 257 -7.63 18.29 11.24
N LYS A 258 -6.91 19.03 10.41
CA LYS A 258 -7.45 19.67 9.21
C LYS A 258 -6.73 19.12 8.01
N LEU A 259 -7.37 18.23 7.27
CA LEU A 259 -7.05 18.00 5.86
C LEU A 259 -7.43 19.29 5.13
N ILE A 260 -6.44 20.11 4.77
CA ILE A 260 -6.70 21.31 3.99
C ILE A 260 -6.91 20.85 2.54
N THR A 261 -8.14 20.97 2.09
CA THR A 261 -8.49 20.77 0.68
C THR A 261 -7.85 21.88 -0.15
N THR A 262 -6.78 21.55 -0.88
CA THR A 262 -6.23 22.43 -1.93
C THR A 262 -7.01 22.20 -3.24
N GLY A 263 -8.31 22.36 -3.21
CA GLY A 263 -9.22 22.19 -4.36
C GLY A 263 -9.71 23.50 -4.96
N GLU A 264 -9.12 24.65 -4.65
CA GLU A 264 -9.45 25.90 -5.33
C GLU A 264 -8.24 26.42 -6.11
N ARG A 265 -8.22 26.12 -7.42
CA ARG A 265 -7.55 27.02 -8.36
C ARG A 265 -8.30 28.35 -8.26
N SER A 266 -7.63 29.31 -7.69
CA SER A 266 -8.10 30.69 -7.57
C SER A 266 -8.50 31.25 -8.94
N SER A 267 -9.80 31.40 -9.17
CA SER A 267 -10.31 32.54 -9.93
C SER A 267 -10.38 33.72 -8.96
N PRO A 268 -9.94 34.93 -9.34
CA PRO A 268 -9.94 36.06 -8.43
C PRO A 268 -11.37 36.58 -8.25
N GLY A 269 -11.94 36.41 -7.06
CA GLY A 269 -13.17 37.07 -6.66
C GLY A 269 -14.20 36.15 -6.02
N ASN A 270 -14.04 35.78 -4.78
CA ASN A 270 -15.01 35.96 -3.70
C ASN A 270 -14.54 35.28 -2.40
N ARG A 271 -14.36 36.04 -1.34
CA ARG A 271 -13.99 35.51 -0.02
C ARG A 271 -15.26 35.08 0.69
N GLY A 272 -15.51 33.78 0.77
CA GLY A 272 -16.50 33.20 1.67
C GLY A 272 -15.77 32.46 2.82
N ARG A 273 -15.66 33.10 3.98
CA ARG A 273 -15.23 32.44 5.23
C ARG A 273 -16.37 31.55 5.71
N PHE A 274 -16.13 30.24 5.76
CA PHE A 274 -17.00 29.38 6.56
C PHE A 274 -16.38 29.19 7.95
N PHE A 275 -17.04 29.80 8.94
CA PHE A 275 -16.79 29.55 10.36
C PHE A 275 -17.68 28.40 10.83
N PHE A 276 -17.11 27.34 11.36
CA PHE A 276 -17.88 26.42 12.19
C PHE A 276 -17.90 26.92 13.62
N HIS A 277 -19.08 27.25 14.09
CA HIS A 277 -19.34 27.57 15.49
C HIS A 277 -19.46 26.26 16.29
N GLY A 278 -18.54 26.05 17.23
CA GLY A 278 -18.72 25.10 18.32
C GLY A 278 -19.69 25.70 19.35
N GLY A 279 -20.88 25.13 19.47
CA GLY A 279 -21.81 25.44 20.55
C GLY A 279 -21.63 24.44 21.69
N GLY A 280 -20.99 24.84 22.77
CA GLY A 280 -21.10 24.13 24.03
C GLY A 280 -22.32 24.61 24.81
N ARG A 281 -22.93 23.70 25.57
CA ARG A 281 -23.68 23.77 26.83
C ARG A 281 -24.63 22.59 26.94
N MET A 282 -24.64 21.88 27.91
CA MET A 282 -24.75 21.67 29.35
C MET A 282 -24.83 20.16 29.56
#